data_574e89f49e9d8d321171321335885371
#
_entry.id   574e89f49e9d8d321171321335885371
#
_cell.length_a   1.000
_cell.length_b   1.000
_cell.length_c   1.000
_cell.angle_alpha   90.00
_cell.angle_beta   90.00
_cell.angle_gamma   90.00
#
_symmetry.space_group_name_H-M   'P 1'
#
loop_
_entity.id
_entity.type
_entity.pdbx_description
1 polymer ?
#
loop_
_entity_poly.entity_id
_entity_poly.type
_entity_poly.pdbx_seq_one_letter_code
_entity_poly.pdbx_strand_id
1 'polypeptide(L)'
;LRVVGQIKNRLGHTPVPVQLAIGSEENFQGQVDLIKMKAIYWNDEDKGTTYREEEIPADMLELAEEWRANMVEAAAEANEELMNKYLEEGELTVEEIKAGLRARTLASEIVPAVCGSSFKNKGVPLVLDAVIDFLPAPTEIPAIQGIHPDNVEDENAPKIERHASDDEPFSALAFKIATDPFVGTLTFVRVYSGFLSSGDSVINSVKGKKERVGRMVQMHANQREEIKEVRAGDIAALIGMKDVTTGDTLCDADKPVILERMDFPEPVISVAVEPKTKQDQEKMGIALGKLAQEDPSFRVKTDEE
;
A
#
# COMPACT_ATOMS: atom_id res chain seq x y z
N LEU A 1 -21.89 -9.21 1.30
CA LEU A 1 -22.62 -8.20 0.50
C LEU A 1 -22.89 -6.90 1.28
N ARG A 2 -23.24 -6.93 2.58
CA ARG A 2 -23.44 -5.71 3.39
C ARG A 2 -22.21 -4.77 3.36
N VAL A 3 -21.01 -5.31 3.49
CA VAL A 3 -19.75 -4.53 3.44
C VAL A 3 -19.53 -3.93 2.05
N VAL A 4 -19.84 -4.65 0.99
CA VAL A 4 -19.78 -4.16 -0.40
C VAL A 4 -20.68 -2.93 -0.57
N GLY A 5 -21.93 -2.98 -0.05
CA GLY A 5 -22.80 -1.83 -0.02
C GLY A 5 -22.26 -0.65 0.79
N GLN A 6 -21.54 -0.91 1.89
CA GLN A 6 -20.91 0.14 2.69
C GLN A 6 -19.73 0.81 1.96
N ILE A 7 -18.93 0.06 1.18
CA ILE A 7 -17.87 0.62 0.34
C ILE A 7 -18.47 1.64 -0.64
N LYS A 8 -19.55 1.24 -1.32
CA LYS A 8 -20.26 2.13 -2.25
C LYS A 8 -20.82 3.38 -1.55
N ASN A 9 -21.55 3.18 -0.46
CA ASN A 9 -22.35 4.25 0.15
C ASN A 9 -21.53 5.18 1.06
N ARG A 10 -20.48 4.69 1.70
CA ARG A 10 -19.68 5.47 2.67
C ARG A 10 -18.36 5.97 2.10
N LEU A 11 -17.76 5.21 1.17
CA LEU A 11 -16.46 5.57 0.58
C LEU A 11 -16.58 6.14 -0.84
N GLY A 12 -17.77 6.06 -1.47
CA GLY A 12 -18.00 6.60 -2.81
C GLY A 12 -17.29 5.83 -3.93
N HIS A 13 -16.82 4.61 -3.66
CA HIS A 13 -16.16 3.75 -4.65
C HIS A 13 -17.12 2.72 -5.24
N THR A 14 -16.78 2.19 -6.41
CA THR A 14 -17.54 1.12 -7.09
C THR A 14 -16.91 -0.25 -6.80
N PRO A 15 -17.36 -0.98 -5.77
CA PRO A 15 -16.84 -2.32 -5.49
C PRO A 15 -17.41 -3.33 -6.47
N VAL A 16 -16.55 -4.21 -6.98
CA VAL A 16 -16.91 -5.34 -7.83
C VAL A 16 -16.51 -6.63 -7.11
N PRO A 17 -17.45 -7.35 -6.50
CA PRO A 17 -17.16 -8.66 -5.93
C PRO A 17 -16.70 -9.64 -6.99
N VAL A 18 -15.54 -10.24 -6.79
CA VAL A 18 -15.02 -11.34 -7.61
C VAL A 18 -15.20 -12.69 -6.90
N GLN A 19 -15.66 -12.66 -5.66
CA GLN A 19 -15.93 -13.83 -4.84
C GLN A 19 -17.17 -13.61 -3.96
N LEU A 20 -17.86 -14.71 -3.63
CA LEU A 20 -18.93 -14.75 -2.62
C LEU A 20 -18.55 -15.68 -1.48
N ALA A 21 -18.88 -15.32 -0.24
CA ALA A 21 -18.59 -16.15 0.92
C ALA A 21 -19.55 -17.34 1.03
N ILE A 22 -19.01 -18.54 1.30
CA ILE A 22 -19.76 -19.73 1.69
C ILE A 22 -19.75 -19.82 3.20
N GLY A 23 -20.89 -19.55 3.83
CA GLY A 23 -20.99 -19.41 5.28
C GLY A 23 -20.57 -18.02 5.79
N SER A 24 -20.67 -17.84 7.09
CA SER A 24 -20.32 -16.56 7.75
C SER A 24 -19.76 -16.81 9.14
N GLU A 25 -18.90 -15.90 9.60
CA GLU A 25 -18.31 -15.91 10.95
C GLU A 25 -17.62 -17.26 11.27
N GLU A 26 -18.07 -17.96 12.30
CA GLU A 26 -17.51 -19.26 12.68
C GLU A 26 -17.78 -20.36 11.64
N ASN A 27 -18.89 -20.23 10.89
CA ASN A 27 -19.31 -21.16 9.85
C ASN A 27 -18.74 -20.83 8.47
N PHE A 28 -17.76 -19.93 8.36
CA PHE A 28 -17.09 -19.65 7.10
C PHE A 28 -16.31 -20.87 6.64
N GLN A 29 -16.69 -21.45 5.51
CA GLN A 29 -16.11 -22.68 4.94
C GLN A 29 -15.21 -22.40 3.75
N GLY A 30 -15.57 -21.43 2.94
CA GLY A 30 -14.88 -21.13 1.70
C GLY A 30 -15.53 -19.99 0.93
N GLN A 31 -15.27 -19.91 -0.35
CA GLN A 31 -15.83 -18.91 -1.25
C GLN A 31 -16.18 -19.47 -2.61
N VAL A 32 -17.14 -18.84 -3.26
CA VAL A 32 -17.40 -19.03 -4.69
C VAL A 32 -16.51 -18.07 -5.47
N ASP A 33 -15.69 -18.58 -6.35
CA ASP A 33 -14.97 -17.82 -7.37
C ASP A 33 -15.92 -17.50 -8.52
N LEU A 34 -16.28 -16.23 -8.67
CA LEU A 34 -17.21 -15.77 -9.72
C LEU A 34 -16.56 -15.74 -11.11
N ILE A 35 -15.21 -15.67 -11.17
CA ILE A 35 -14.50 -15.68 -12.46
C ILE A 35 -14.52 -17.07 -13.07
N LYS A 36 -14.26 -18.10 -12.27
CA LYS A 36 -14.22 -19.51 -12.71
C LYS A 36 -15.55 -20.24 -12.53
N MET A 37 -16.48 -19.69 -11.76
CA MET A 37 -17.74 -20.34 -11.34
C MET A 37 -17.50 -21.69 -10.66
N LYS A 38 -16.65 -21.67 -9.64
CA LYS A 38 -16.33 -22.82 -8.78
C LYS A 38 -16.39 -22.44 -7.31
N ALA A 39 -16.79 -23.41 -6.48
CA ALA A 39 -16.68 -23.28 -5.03
C ALA A 39 -15.30 -23.73 -4.57
N ILE A 40 -14.69 -22.94 -3.70
CA ILE A 40 -13.36 -23.18 -3.12
C ILE A 40 -13.52 -23.45 -1.65
N TYR A 41 -13.07 -24.63 -1.21
CA TYR A 41 -13.10 -25.05 0.18
C TYR A 41 -11.67 -25.26 0.70
N TRP A 42 -11.36 -24.63 1.83
CA TRP A 42 -10.04 -24.66 2.45
C TRP A 42 -9.86 -25.90 3.32
N ASN A 43 -8.67 -26.49 3.28
CA ASN A 43 -8.34 -27.63 4.13
C ASN A 43 -7.94 -27.14 5.53
N ASP A 44 -8.64 -27.61 6.54
CA ASP A 44 -8.34 -27.26 7.94
C ASP A 44 -7.09 -27.98 8.48
N GLU A 45 -6.75 -29.15 7.93
CA GLU A 45 -5.60 -29.95 8.36
C GLU A 45 -4.25 -29.26 8.12
N ASP A 46 -4.14 -28.48 7.07
CA ASP A 46 -2.94 -27.70 6.72
C ASP A 46 -3.05 -26.20 7.04
N LYS A 47 -4.04 -25.84 7.88
CA LYS A 47 -4.32 -24.47 8.31
C LYS A 47 -4.62 -23.53 7.14
N GLY A 48 -5.37 -24.00 6.16
CA GLY A 48 -5.82 -23.20 5.02
C GLY A 48 -4.73 -22.89 3.98
N THR A 49 -3.69 -23.69 3.92
CA THR A 49 -2.62 -23.53 2.90
C THR A 49 -3.06 -24.08 1.55
N THR A 50 -3.81 -25.18 1.55
CA THR A 50 -4.37 -25.78 0.32
C THR A 50 -5.89 -25.72 0.31
N TYR A 51 -6.45 -25.86 -0.89
CA TYR A 51 -7.89 -25.87 -1.11
C TYR A 51 -8.27 -26.92 -2.16
N ARG A 52 -9.56 -27.21 -2.22
CA ARG A 52 -10.17 -28.02 -3.28
C ARG A 52 -11.24 -27.19 -3.98
N GLU A 53 -11.37 -27.42 -5.29
CA GLU A 53 -12.41 -26.82 -6.11
C GLU A 53 -13.56 -27.83 -6.26
N GLU A 54 -14.79 -27.35 -6.07
CA GLU A 54 -16.01 -28.13 -6.20
C GLU A 54 -17.06 -27.37 -7.00
N GLU A 55 -18.16 -28.03 -7.34
CA GLU A 55 -19.32 -27.35 -7.93
C GLU A 55 -19.95 -26.40 -6.89
N ILE A 56 -20.54 -25.31 -7.38
CA ILE A 56 -21.19 -24.32 -6.51
C ILE A 56 -22.40 -24.98 -5.83
N PRO A 57 -22.58 -24.80 -4.51
CA PRO A 57 -23.76 -25.29 -3.82
C PRO A 57 -25.07 -24.83 -4.49
N ALA A 58 -26.04 -25.73 -4.63
CA ALA A 58 -27.26 -25.44 -5.37
C ALA A 58 -28.06 -24.24 -4.81
N ASP A 59 -27.98 -24.00 -3.50
CA ASP A 59 -28.61 -22.87 -2.82
C ASP A 59 -27.88 -21.54 -3.05
N MET A 60 -26.68 -21.55 -3.59
CA MET A 60 -25.89 -20.37 -3.93
C MET A 60 -25.80 -20.11 -5.44
N LEU A 61 -26.22 -21.04 -6.28
CA LEU A 61 -26.00 -20.97 -7.72
C LEU A 61 -26.68 -19.73 -8.34
N GLU A 62 -27.95 -19.49 -8.04
CA GLU A 62 -28.69 -18.31 -8.54
C GLU A 62 -28.01 -17.00 -8.14
N LEU A 63 -27.60 -16.89 -6.88
CA LEU A 63 -26.86 -15.70 -6.37
C LEU A 63 -25.50 -15.56 -7.08
N ALA A 64 -24.79 -16.66 -7.32
CA ALA A 64 -23.51 -16.64 -8.01
C ALA A 64 -23.65 -16.21 -9.47
N GLU A 65 -24.68 -16.66 -10.16
CA GLU A 65 -24.99 -16.26 -11.54
C GLU A 65 -25.32 -14.77 -11.63
N GLU A 66 -26.15 -14.24 -10.70
CA GLU A 66 -26.46 -12.81 -10.62
C GLU A 66 -25.20 -11.98 -10.44
N TRP A 67 -24.36 -12.31 -9.46
CA TRP A 67 -23.14 -11.54 -9.17
C TRP A 67 -22.06 -11.73 -10.25
N ARG A 68 -22.02 -12.89 -10.89
CA ARG A 68 -21.16 -13.08 -12.07
C ARG A 68 -21.58 -12.14 -13.19
N ALA A 69 -22.86 -12.06 -13.53
CA ALA A 69 -23.36 -11.17 -14.57
C ALA A 69 -22.93 -9.71 -14.31
N ASN A 70 -23.12 -9.22 -13.07
CA ASN A 70 -22.69 -7.88 -12.67
C ASN A 70 -21.16 -7.68 -12.79
N MET A 71 -20.37 -8.69 -12.45
CA MET A 71 -18.90 -8.65 -12.55
C MET A 71 -18.44 -8.67 -14.01
N VAL A 72 -19.05 -9.49 -14.87
CA VAL A 72 -18.71 -9.58 -16.30
C VAL A 72 -19.10 -8.28 -17.02
N GLU A 73 -20.25 -7.70 -16.71
CA GLU A 73 -20.63 -6.36 -17.20
C GLU A 73 -19.60 -5.31 -16.80
N ALA A 74 -19.20 -5.29 -15.52
CA ALA A 74 -18.15 -4.38 -15.06
C ALA A 74 -16.80 -4.59 -15.77
N ALA A 75 -16.44 -5.81 -16.13
CA ALA A 75 -15.25 -6.09 -16.94
C ALA A 75 -15.41 -5.63 -18.39
N ALA A 76 -16.59 -5.85 -19.00
CA ALA A 76 -16.89 -5.46 -20.37
C ALA A 76 -16.83 -3.94 -20.59
N GLU A 77 -17.21 -3.16 -19.59
CA GLU A 77 -17.13 -1.68 -19.65
C GLU A 77 -15.69 -1.11 -19.78
N ALA A 78 -14.66 -1.96 -19.73
CA ALA A 78 -13.27 -1.50 -19.86
C ALA A 78 -12.95 -0.94 -21.26
N ASN A 79 -13.57 -1.46 -22.31
CA ASN A 79 -13.40 -0.97 -23.68
C ASN A 79 -14.54 -1.46 -24.61
N GLU A 80 -14.62 -0.85 -25.81
CA GLU A 80 -15.65 -1.17 -26.79
C GLU A 80 -15.60 -2.59 -27.31
N GLU A 81 -14.42 -3.19 -27.43
CA GLU A 81 -14.23 -4.56 -27.92
C GLU A 81 -14.88 -5.58 -26.98
N LEU A 82 -14.54 -5.49 -25.68
CA LEU A 82 -15.12 -6.37 -24.66
C LEU A 82 -16.62 -6.15 -24.51
N MET A 83 -17.09 -4.89 -24.60
CA MET A 83 -18.51 -4.59 -24.52
C MET A 83 -19.28 -5.16 -25.69
N ASN A 84 -18.79 -5.01 -26.91
CA ASN A 84 -19.43 -5.58 -28.10
C ASN A 84 -19.50 -7.10 -28.03
N LYS A 85 -18.41 -7.74 -27.64
CA LYS A 85 -18.39 -9.20 -27.46
C LYS A 85 -19.39 -9.66 -26.40
N TYR A 86 -19.45 -8.98 -25.26
CA TYR A 86 -20.43 -9.29 -24.21
C TYR A 86 -21.87 -9.14 -24.68
N LEU A 87 -22.17 -8.10 -25.48
CA LEU A 87 -23.51 -7.88 -26.04
C LEU A 87 -23.90 -8.91 -27.10
N GLU A 88 -22.92 -9.40 -27.88
CA GLU A 88 -23.16 -10.38 -28.95
C GLU A 88 -23.21 -11.82 -28.42
N GLU A 89 -22.29 -12.19 -27.55
CA GLU A 89 -22.08 -13.58 -27.08
C GLU A 89 -22.69 -13.83 -25.69
N GLY A 90 -22.94 -12.78 -24.91
CA GLY A 90 -23.45 -12.86 -23.54
C GLY A 90 -22.41 -13.24 -22.47
N GLU A 91 -21.18 -13.56 -22.89
CA GLU A 91 -20.09 -13.98 -21.99
C GLU A 91 -18.72 -13.48 -22.44
N LEU A 92 -17.77 -13.45 -21.47
CA LEU A 92 -16.35 -13.20 -21.70
C LEU A 92 -15.53 -14.39 -21.17
N THR A 93 -14.36 -14.64 -21.73
CA THR A 93 -13.43 -15.64 -21.20
C THR A 93 -12.84 -15.17 -19.86
N VAL A 94 -12.25 -16.09 -19.11
CA VAL A 94 -11.57 -15.81 -17.83
C VAL A 94 -10.48 -14.75 -18.01
N GLU A 95 -9.71 -14.83 -19.07
CA GLU A 95 -8.63 -13.92 -19.42
C GLU A 95 -9.16 -12.52 -19.73
N GLU A 96 -10.24 -12.43 -20.49
CA GLU A 96 -10.91 -11.17 -20.83
C GLU A 96 -11.55 -10.50 -19.61
N ILE A 97 -12.21 -11.28 -18.74
CA ILE A 97 -12.74 -10.78 -17.47
C ILE A 97 -11.61 -10.19 -16.61
N LYS A 98 -10.51 -10.95 -16.43
CA LYS A 98 -9.36 -10.46 -15.67
C LYS A 98 -8.74 -9.19 -16.27
N ALA A 99 -8.55 -9.17 -17.59
CA ALA A 99 -8.01 -8.02 -18.30
C ALA A 99 -8.91 -6.78 -18.15
N GLY A 100 -10.22 -6.93 -18.31
CA GLY A 100 -11.19 -5.84 -18.15
C GLY A 100 -11.23 -5.30 -16.71
N LEU A 101 -11.33 -6.19 -15.72
CA LEU A 101 -11.30 -5.79 -14.30
C LEU A 101 -9.98 -5.11 -13.93
N ARG A 102 -8.83 -5.62 -14.43
CA ARG A 102 -7.53 -5.00 -14.21
C ARG A 102 -7.47 -3.60 -14.80
N ALA A 103 -7.85 -3.42 -16.06
CA ALA A 103 -7.82 -2.12 -16.72
C ALA A 103 -8.61 -1.06 -15.95
N ARG A 104 -9.82 -1.40 -15.50
CA ARG A 104 -10.65 -0.49 -14.71
C ARG A 104 -10.15 -0.26 -13.29
N THR A 105 -9.49 -1.25 -12.70
CA THR A 105 -8.83 -1.12 -11.39
C THR A 105 -7.65 -0.15 -11.49
N LEU A 106 -6.82 -0.25 -12.53
CA LEU A 106 -5.71 0.66 -12.79
C LEU A 106 -6.18 2.09 -13.05
N ALA A 107 -7.35 2.26 -13.70
CA ALA A 107 -7.99 3.56 -13.89
C ALA A 107 -8.69 4.09 -12.63
N SER A 108 -8.67 3.34 -11.51
CA SER A 108 -9.38 3.69 -10.27
C SER A 108 -10.90 3.83 -10.41
N GLU A 109 -11.51 3.19 -11.41
CA GLU A 109 -12.95 3.21 -11.66
C GLU A 109 -13.71 2.20 -10.80
N ILE A 110 -13.08 1.06 -10.51
CA ILE A 110 -13.63 -0.02 -9.70
C ILE A 110 -12.63 -0.50 -8.64
N VAL A 111 -13.17 -1.19 -7.64
CA VAL A 111 -12.39 -1.87 -6.60
C VAL A 111 -12.78 -3.34 -6.57
N PRO A 112 -11.93 -4.27 -7.03
CA PRO A 112 -12.19 -5.70 -6.89
C PRO A 112 -12.33 -6.09 -5.43
N ALA A 113 -13.42 -6.78 -5.08
CA ALA A 113 -13.70 -7.19 -3.71
C ALA A 113 -13.59 -8.71 -3.57
N VAL A 114 -12.73 -9.14 -2.65
CA VAL A 114 -12.53 -10.55 -2.28
C VAL A 114 -13.00 -10.78 -0.85
N CYS A 115 -13.25 -12.03 -0.49
CA CYS A 115 -13.67 -12.40 0.85
C CYS A 115 -12.81 -13.54 1.42
N GLY A 116 -12.71 -13.59 2.76
CA GLY A 116 -11.92 -14.62 3.42
C GLY A 116 -11.91 -14.44 4.94
N SER A 117 -11.17 -15.31 5.61
CA SER A 117 -10.90 -15.24 7.04
C SER A 117 -9.39 -15.32 7.29
N SER A 118 -8.74 -14.17 7.46
CA SER A 118 -7.29 -14.11 7.70
C SER A 118 -6.89 -14.84 8.99
N PHE A 119 -7.72 -14.78 10.02
CA PHE A 119 -7.47 -15.49 11.28
C PHE A 119 -7.45 -17.02 11.12
N LYS A 120 -8.28 -17.56 10.22
CA LYS A 120 -8.30 -18.98 9.85
C LYS A 120 -7.40 -19.30 8.67
N ASN A 121 -6.68 -18.32 8.11
CA ASN A 121 -5.89 -18.42 6.88
C ASN A 121 -6.70 -18.90 5.66
N LYS A 122 -8.03 -18.73 5.67
CA LYS A 122 -8.90 -19.12 4.55
C LYS A 122 -9.09 -17.97 3.58
N GLY A 123 -8.68 -18.14 2.32
CA GLY A 123 -8.77 -17.12 1.28
C GLY A 123 -7.52 -16.24 1.13
N VAL A 124 -6.52 -16.32 2.01
CA VAL A 124 -5.30 -15.50 1.93
C VAL A 124 -4.52 -15.73 0.63
N PRO A 125 -4.27 -16.97 0.17
CA PRO A 125 -3.62 -17.18 -1.12
C PRO A 125 -4.35 -16.51 -2.29
N LEU A 126 -5.68 -16.56 -2.31
CA LEU A 126 -6.47 -15.92 -3.38
C LEU A 126 -6.44 -14.38 -3.31
N VAL A 127 -6.25 -13.79 -2.14
CA VAL A 127 -6.00 -12.35 -2.02
C VAL A 127 -4.65 -11.99 -2.65
N LEU A 128 -3.61 -12.81 -2.45
CA LEU A 128 -2.30 -12.61 -3.07
C LEU A 128 -2.38 -12.75 -4.59
N ASP A 129 -3.13 -13.75 -5.08
CA ASP A 129 -3.40 -13.91 -6.52
C ASP A 129 -4.14 -12.68 -7.08
N ALA A 130 -5.15 -12.18 -6.36
CA ALA A 130 -5.88 -10.97 -6.76
C ALA A 130 -4.99 -9.71 -6.79
N VAL A 131 -4.00 -9.60 -5.90
CA VAL A 131 -2.99 -8.53 -5.96
C VAL A 131 -2.21 -8.60 -7.27
N ILE A 132 -1.77 -9.80 -7.67
CA ILE A 132 -1.03 -10.02 -8.92
C ILE A 132 -1.93 -9.76 -10.14
N ASP A 133 -3.18 -10.24 -10.09
CA ASP A 133 -4.12 -10.13 -11.20
C ASP A 133 -4.61 -8.70 -11.44
N PHE A 134 -4.83 -7.89 -10.40
CA PHE A 134 -5.57 -6.62 -10.51
C PHE A 134 -4.78 -5.37 -10.12
N LEU A 135 -3.73 -5.44 -9.31
CA LEU A 135 -2.99 -4.25 -8.92
C LEU A 135 -1.81 -3.96 -9.86
N PRO A 136 -1.41 -2.68 -10.00
CA PRO A 136 -0.32 -2.30 -10.89
C PRO A 136 1.04 -2.68 -10.33
N ALA A 137 1.96 -3.08 -11.18
CA ALA A 137 3.39 -3.03 -10.88
C ALA A 137 3.89 -1.56 -10.94
N PRO A 138 5.01 -1.24 -10.27
CA PRO A 138 5.58 0.13 -10.31
C PRO A 138 5.82 0.66 -11.72
N THR A 139 6.11 -0.22 -12.68
CA THR A 139 6.36 0.12 -14.10
C THR A 139 5.09 0.39 -14.91
N GLU A 140 3.92 0.06 -14.39
CA GLU A 140 2.62 0.23 -15.07
C GLU A 140 1.91 1.53 -14.67
N ILE A 141 2.43 2.24 -13.67
CA ILE A 141 1.87 3.53 -13.23
C ILE A 141 2.63 4.69 -13.88
N PRO A 142 1.98 5.86 -14.05
CA PRO A 142 2.66 7.05 -14.54
C PRO A 142 3.87 7.43 -13.69
N ALA A 143 4.83 8.12 -14.31
CA ALA A 143 5.99 8.67 -13.60
C ALA A 143 5.52 9.57 -12.44
N ILE A 144 6.18 9.44 -11.29
CA ILE A 144 5.93 10.36 -10.19
C ILE A 144 6.45 11.76 -10.54
N GLN A 145 5.67 12.76 -10.20
CA GLN A 145 6.05 14.15 -10.42
C GLN A 145 6.56 14.80 -9.13
N GLY A 146 7.63 15.54 -9.25
CA GLY A 146 8.19 16.34 -8.17
C GLY A 146 8.55 17.74 -8.65
N ILE A 147 9.17 18.52 -7.77
CA ILE A 147 9.65 19.87 -8.05
C ILE A 147 11.11 20.00 -7.63
N HIS A 148 11.83 20.93 -8.28
CA HIS A 148 13.19 21.26 -7.85
C HIS A 148 13.13 21.94 -6.47
N PRO A 149 14.06 21.65 -5.54
CA PRO A 149 14.07 22.26 -4.20
C PRO A 149 14.05 23.79 -4.20
N ASP A 150 14.69 24.42 -5.18
CA ASP A 150 14.75 25.89 -5.29
C ASP A 150 13.41 26.52 -5.72
N ASN A 151 12.47 25.71 -6.21
CA ASN A 151 11.21 26.19 -6.80
C ASN A 151 9.98 25.79 -5.98
N VAL A 152 10.15 25.42 -4.71
CA VAL A 152 9.07 24.87 -3.85
C VAL A 152 7.91 25.86 -3.66
N GLU A 153 8.20 27.16 -3.67
CA GLU A 153 7.20 28.21 -3.46
C GLU A 153 6.50 28.68 -4.76
N ASP A 154 6.99 28.23 -5.92
CA ASP A 154 6.41 28.55 -7.23
C ASP A 154 5.39 27.50 -7.65
N GLU A 155 4.10 27.81 -7.57
CA GLU A 155 3.02 26.92 -8.00
C GLU A 155 3.08 26.58 -9.50
N ASN A 156 3.73 27.41 -10.33
CA ASN A 156 3.91 27.20 -11.76
C ASN A 156 5.26 26.56 -12.11
N ALA A 157 6.02 26.11 -11.12
CA ALA A 157 7.32 25.47 -11.35
C ALA A 157 7.19 24.27 -12.29
N PRO A 158 8.17 24.08 -13.19
CA PRO A 158 8.19 22.90 -14.05
C PRO A 158 8.30 21.64 -13.20
N LYS A 159 7.44 20.66 -13.51
CA LYS A 159 7.48 19.36 -12.83
C LYS A 159 8.65 18.53 -13.34
N ILE A 160 9.29 17.80 -12.43
CA ILE A 160 10.32 16.84 -12.71
C ILE A 160 9.69 15.46 -12.63
N GLU A 161 9.77 14.69 -13.70
CA GLU A 161 9.27 13.32 -13.71
C GLU A 161 10.37 12.34 -13.28
N ARG A 162 9.95 11.28 -12.56
CA ARG A 162 10.78 10.13 -12.19
C ARG A 162 10.03 8.86 -12.55
N HIS A 163 10.59 8.11 -13.48
CA HIS A 163 10.04 6.82 -13.90
C HIS A 163 10.55 5.71 -12.98
N ALA A 164 9.75 4.64 -12.83
CA ALA A 164 10.15 3.46 -12.08
C ALA A 164 11.18 2.63 -12.88
N SER A 165 12.41 3.13 -12.93
CA SER A 165 13.55 2.52 -13.62
C SER A 165 14.83 2.66 -12.79
N ASP A 166 15.64 1.62 -12.79
CA ASP A 166 16.95 1.63 -12.12
C ASP A 166 17.96 2.59 -12.79
N ASP A 167 17.75 2.92 -14.06
CA ASP A 167 18.61 3.83 -14.84
C ASP A 167 18.34 5.32 -14.57
N GLU A 168 17.24 5.62 -13.87
CA GLU A 168 16.89 6.97 -13.47
C GLU A 168 17.71 7.42 -12.23
N PRO A 169 17.87 8.74 -12.00
CA PRO A 169 18.45 9.24 -10.77
C PRO A 169 17.64 8.76 -9.55
N PHE A 170 18.34 8.37 -8.49
CA PHE A 170 17.70 7.88 -7.28
C PHE A 170 16.74 8.90 -6.68
N SER A 171 15.53 8.47 -6.35
CA SER A 171 14.57 9.21 -5.53
C SER A 171 13.68 8.29 -4.71
N ALA A 172 13.48 8.64 -3.45
CA ALA A 172 12.67 7.89 -2.50
C ALA A 172 11.94 8.83 -1.52
N LEU A 173 10.77 8.41 -1.08
CA LEU A 173 10.00 9.10 -0.07
C LEU A 173 10.13 8.37 1.28
N ALA A 174 10.55 9.08 2.32
CA ALA A 174 10.49 8.60 3.69
C ALA A 174 9.06 8.72 4.21
N PHE A 175 8.29 7.65 4.15
CA PHE A 175 6.85 7.68 4.46
C PHE A 175 6.51 7.31 5.89
N LYS A 176 7.47 6.75 6.65
CA LYS A 176 7.28 6.38 8.04
C LYS A 176 8.61 6.33 8.78
N ILE A 177 8.61 6.86 10.00
CA ILE A 177 9.70 6.69 10.97
C ILE A 177 9.19 5.79 12.10
N ALA A 178 10.01 4.84 12.53
CA ALA A 178 9.72 4.01 13.69
C ALA A 178 10.97 3.84 14.54
N THR A 179 10.79 3.74 15.85
CA THR A 179 11.88 3.46 16.79
C THR A 179 11.89 1.97 17.15
N ASP A 180 13.01 1.33 16.87
CA ASP A 180 13.25 -0.07 17.26
C ASP A 180 14.19 -0.11 18.48
N PRO A 181 13.89 -0.89 19.51
CA PRO A 181 14.70 -0.95 20.73
C PRO A 181 16.11 -1.48 20.53
N PHE A 182 16.38 -2.20 19.43
CA PHE A 182 17.66 -2.87 19.18
C PHE A 182 18.54 -2.14 18.17
N VAL A 183 17.93 -1.55 17.13
CA VAL A 183 18.67 -0.92 16.02
C VAL A 183 18.49 0.60 15.96
N GLY A 184 17.66 1.14 16.81
CA GLY A 184 17.38 2.59 16.84
C GLY A 184 16.33 3.02 15.82
N THR A 185 16.54 4.14 15.16
CA THR A 185 15.56 4.69 14.21
C THR A 185 15.58 3.91 12.90
N LEU A 186 14.39 3.47 12.49
CA LEU A 186 14.07 2.88 11.19
C LEU A 186 13.36 3.92 10.34
N THR A 187 13.95 4.29 9.21
CA THR A 187 13.33 5.17 8.21
C THR A 187 12.81 4.33 7.07
N PHE A 188 11.50 4.14 7.00
CA PHE A 188 10.86 3.39 5.91
C PHE A 188 10.76 4.29 4.68
N VAL A 189 11.30 3.80 3.58
CA VAL A 189 11.33 4.51 2.31
C VAL A 189 10.64 3.70 1.21
N ARG A 190 9.91 4.40 0.34
CA ARG A 190 9.49 3.91 -0.97
C ARG A 190 10.42 4.48 -2.02
N VAL A 191 11.10 3.60 -2.76
CA VAL A 191 11.95 4.01 -3.89
C VAL A 191 11.07 4.20 -5.13
N TYR A 192 11.13 5.38 -5.73
CA TYR A 192 10.37 5.70 -6.95
C TYR A 192 11.21 5.59 -8.21
N SER A 193 12.51 5.88 -8.13
CA SER A 193 13.43 5.80 -9.26
C SER A 193 14.85 5.48 -8.81
N GLY A 194 15.64 4.94 -9.72
CA GLY A 194 17.04 4.60 -9.48
C GLY A 194 17.22 3.44 -8.51
N PHE A 195 18.43 3.28 -8.05
CA PHE A 195 18.79 2.31 -7.01
C PHE A 195 19.71 2.95 -5.97
N LEU A 196 19.80 2.33 -4.81
CA LEU A 196 20.62 2.78 -3.69
C LEU A 196 21.34 1.59 -3.07
N SER A 197 22.64 1.71 -2.85
CA SER A 197 23.45 0.70 -2.20
C SER A 197 23.83 1.09 -0.77
N SER A 198 24.06 0.09 0.07
CA SER A 198 24.56 0.31 1.42
C SER A 198 25.94 1.00 1.38
N GLY A 199 26.07 2.10 2.13
CA GLY A 199 27.26 2.95 2.14
C GLY A 199 27.17 4.19 1.28
N ASP A 200 26.19 4.28 0.39
CA ASP A 200 25.98 5.45 -0.47
C ASP A 200 25.55 6.68 0.34
N SER A 201 25.63 7.82 -0.30
CA SER A 201 25.17 9.09 0.24
C SER A 201 24.03 9.64 -0.59
N VAL A 202 23.01 10.13 0.06
CA VAL A 202 21.85 10.79 -0.54
C VAL A 202 21.71 12.20 0.03
N ILE A 203 20.94 13.05 -0.63
CA ILE A 203 20.51 14.32 -0.08
C ILE A 203 19.06 14.22 0.40
N ASN A 204 18.80 14.73 1.59
CA ASN A 204 17.45 15.08 2.00
C ASN A 204 17.12 16.42 1.34
N SER A 205 16.38 16.40 0.25
CA SER A 205 16.11 17.58 -0.57
C SER A 205 15.19 18.59 0.10
N VAL A 206 14.37 18.16 1.06
CA VAL A 206 13.49 19.05 1.85
C VAL A 206 14.31 19.90 2.82
N LYS A 207 15.35 19.32 3.43
CA LYS A 207 16.18 19.99 4.45
C LYS A 207 17.53 20.46 3.90
N GLY A 208 17.88 20.12 2.67
CA GLY A 208 19.18 20.45 2.07
C GLY A 208 20.37 19.75 2.76
N LYS A 209 20.14 18.63 3.46
CA LYS A 209 21.16 17.93 4.24
C LYS A 209 21.60 16.62 3.57
N LYS A 210 22.93 16.39 3.56
CA LYS A 210 23.49 15.13 3.09
C LYS A 210 23.39 14.07 4.18
N GLU A 211 22.88 12.90 3.79
CA GLU A 211 22.74 11.73 4.64
C GLU A 211 23.55 10.57 4.08
N ARG A 212 24.16 9.78 4.96
CA ARG A 212 24.83 8.54 4.59
C ARG A 212 23.98 7.34 4.96
N VAL A 213 23.70 6.50 3.98
CA VAL A 213 22.95 5.27 4.18
C VAL A 213 23.89 4.20 4.73
N GLY A 214 23.72 3.83 5.99
CA GLY A 214 24.55 2.81 6.63
C GLY A 214 24.06 1.41 6.28
N ARG A 215 23.04 0.94 6.99
CA ARG A 215 22.44 -0.38 6.81
C ARG A 215 21.03 -0.24 6.28
N MET A 216 20.64 -1.21 5.48
CA MET A 216 19.28 -1.31 4.93
C MET A 216 18.71 -2.68 5.28
N VAL A 217 17.43 -2.73 5.60
CA VAL A 217 16.73 -3.97 5.92
C VAL A 217 15.38 -4.03 5.21
N GLN A 218 15.02 -5.23 4.79
CA GLN A 218 13.66 -5.56 4.41
C GLN A 218 12.93 -6.11 5.64
N MET A 219 11.71 -5.64 5.86
CA MET A 219 10.92 -6.03 7.03
C MET A 219 9.90 -7.10 6.67
N HIS A 220 9.90 -8.18 7.43
CA HIS A 220 8.90 -9.24 7.37
C HIS A 220 8.22 -9.35 8.74
N ALA A 221 7.09 -8.69 8.92
CA ALA A 221 6.46 -8.52 10.22
C ALA A 221 7.46 -7.95 11.27
N ASN A 222 7.87 -8.74 12.27
CA ASN A 222 8.86 -8.34 13.27
C ASN A 222 10.29 -8.81 12.94
N GLN A 223 10.49 -9.46 11.80
CA GLN A 223 11.81 -9.93 11.38
C GLN A 223 12.45 -8.92 10.43
N ARG A 224 13.78 -8.84 10.49
CA ARG A 224 14.59 -7.93 9.67
C ARG A 224 15.56 -8.77 8.87
N GLU A 225 15.56 -8.59 7.56
CA GLU A 225 16.54 -9.19 6.65
C GLU A 225 17.43 -8.08 6.12
N GLU A 226 18.76 -8.22 6.32
CA GLU A 226 19.71 -7.22 5.83
C GLU A 226 19.86 -7.33 4.31
N ILE A 227 19.70 -6.20 3.64
CA ILE A 227 19.80 -6.09 2.20
C ILE A 227 20.94 -5.11 1.82
N LYS A 228 21.55 -5.33 0.67
CA LYS A 228 22.68 -4.53 0.21
C LYS A 228 22.28 -3.41 -0.72
N GLU A 229 21.16 -3.57 -1.42
CA GLU A 229 20.63 -2.59 -2.37
C GLU A 229 19.11 -2.60 -2.36
N VAL A 230 18.52 -1.48 -2.79
CA VAL A 230 17.11 -1.29 -3.06
C VAL A 230 16.92 -0.64 -4.41
N ARG A 231 15.87 -0.97 -5.13
CA ARG A 231 15.61 -0.57 -6.50
C ARG A 231 14.27 0.15 -6.66
N ALA A 232 14.06 0.73 -7.83
CA ALA A 232 12.80 1.40 -8.16
C ALA A 232 11.59 0.47 -7.91
N GLY A 233 10.66 0.94 -7.09
CA GLY A 233 9.46 0.19 -6.66
C GLY A 233 9.58 -0.52 -5.32
N ASP A 234 10.78 -0.69 -4.77
CA ASP A 234 11.00 -1.34 -3.49
C ASP A 234 10.55 -0.47 -2.30
N ILE A 235 10.25 -1.17 -1.20
CA ILE A 235 10.09 -0.60 0.13
C ILE A 235 11.14 -1.23 1.04
N ALA A 236 11.91 -0.38 1.73
CA ALA A 236 12.93 -0.81 2.68
C ALA A 236 12.96 0.09 3.90
N ALA A 237 13.67 -0.33 4.95
CA ALA A 237 13.96 0.49 6.11
C ALA A 237 15.47 0.81 6.15
N LEU A 238 15.80 2.11 6.17
CA LEU A 238 17.15 2.62 6.34
C LEU A 238 17.42 2.81 7.83
N ILE A 239 18.56 2.29 8.31
CA ILE A 239 18.93 2.35 9.72
C ILE A 239 19.92 3.49 9.97
N GLY A 240 19.64 4.27 11.01
CA GLY A 240 20.60 5.27 11.52
C GLY A 240 20.62 6.58 10.73
N MET A 241 19.57 6.90 9.98
CA MET A 241 19.38 8.23 9.39
C MET A 241 19.22 9.26 10.53
N LYS A 242 19.89 10.41 10.41
CA LYS A 242 19.97 11.40 11.52
C LYS A 242 18.92 12.49 11.45
N ASP A 243 18.76 13.07 10.27
CA ASP A 243 17.96 14.28 10.05
C ASP A 243 16.77 14.02 9.10
N VAL A 244 16.22 12.79 9.10
CA VAL A 244 15.09 12.43 8.26
C VAL A 244 13.82 12.36 9.09
N THR A 245 12.75 12.94 8.58
CA THR A 245 11.39 12.89 9.15
C THR A 245 10.40 12.35 8.11
N THR A 246 9.23 11.93 8.57
CA THR A 246 8.16 11.46 7.67
C THR A 246 7.76 12.57 6.69
N GLY A 247 7.69 12.22 5.40
CA GLY A 247 7.42 13.15 4.30
C GLY A 247 8.67 13.71 3.62
N ASP A 248 9.88 13.45 4.15
CA ASP A 248 11.11 13.90 3.51
C ASP A 248 11.42 13.08 2.24
N THR A 249 11.97 13.74 1.24
CA THR A 249 12.48 13.11 0.03
C THR A 249 13.99 12.91 0.13
N LEU A 250 14.43 11.69 -0.12
CA LEU A 250 15.84 11.31 -0.26
C LEU A 250 16.15 11.10 -1.74
N CYS A 251 17.15 11.76 -2.27
CA CYS A 251 17.47 11.67 -3.70
C CYS A 251 18.97 11.83 -4.00
N ASP A 252 19.31 11.64 -5.28
CA ASP A 252 20.63 11.95 -5.82
C ASP A 252 20.93 13.45 -5.68
N ALA A 253 22.12 13.77 -5.17
CA ALA A 253 22.54 15.16 -4.92
C ALA A 253 22.72 15.98 -6.21
N ASP A 254 23.10 15.32 -7.32
CA ASP A 254 23.33 15.96 -8.62
C ASP A 254 22.03 16.19 -9.40
N LYS A 255 20.95 15.50 -9.02
CA LYS A 255 19.63 15.58 -9.64
C LYS A 255 18.52 15.70 -8.58
N PRO A 256 18.56 16.78 -7.77
CA PRO A 256 17.64 16.90 -6.64
C PRO A 256 16.19 17.07 -7.10
N VAL A 257 15.29 16.45 -6.35
CA VAL A 257 13.84 16.54 -6.53
C VAL A 257 13.18 16.49 -5.15
N ILE A 258 12.10 17.22 -4.98
CA ILE A 258 11.15 17.03 -3.88
C ILE A 258 9.93 16.35 -4.50
N LEU A 259 9.63 15.15 -4.01
CA LEU A 259 8.44 14.40 -4.37
C LEU A 259 7.20 14.99 -3.66
N GLU A 260 6.14 14.26 -3.58
CA GLU A 260 4.92 14.69 -2.91
C GLU A 260 5.20 15.13 -1.46
N ARG A 261 4.74 16.32 -1.07
CA ARG A 261 4.75 16.76 0.33
C ARG A 261 3.53 16.19 1.03
N MET A 262 3.77 15.54 2.17
CA MET A 262 2.69 15.12 3.05
C MET A 262 2.28 16.29 3.95
N ASP A 263 1.03 16.70 3.86
CA ASP A 263 0.45 17.67 4.78
C ASP A 263 -0.16 16.91 5.97
N PHE A 264 0.36 17.21 7.17
CA PHE A 264 -0.13 16.61 8.40
C PHE A 264 -1.08 17.56 9.10
N PRO A 265 -2.26 17.09 9.54
CA PRO A 265 -3.21 17.94 10.25
C PRO A 265 -2.63 18.40 11.58
N GLU A 266 -2.96 19.61 12.00
CA GLU A 266 -2.59 20.12 13.32
C GLU A 266 -3.33 19.37 14.42
N PRO A 267 -2.65 19.05 15.55
CA PRO A 267 -3.30 18.36 16.67
C PRO A 267 -4.43 19.22 17.25
N VAL A 268 -5.57 18.63 17.48
CA VAL A 268 -6.77 19.28 18.03
C VAL A 268 -6.92 19.08 19.55
N ILE A 269 -6.14 18.18 20.14
CA ILE A 269 -6.16 17.84 21.56
C ILE A 269 -4.76 18.02 22.14
N SER A 270 -4.65 18.66 23.28
CA SER A 270 -3.41 18.74 24.06
C SER A 270 -3.62 18.15 25.45
N VAL A 271 -2.57 17.53 25.98
CA VAL A 271 -2.55 16.92 27.32
C VAL A 271 -1.32 17.41 28.04
N ALA A 272 -1.50 17.93 29.27
CA ALA A 272 -0.40 18.26 30.14
C ALA A 272 0.17 16.97 30.76
N VAL A 273 1.50 16.84 30.74
CA VAL A 273 2.20 15.68 31.30
C VAL A 273 3.30 16.17 32.22
N GLU A 274 3.32 15.67 33.47
CA GLU A 274 4.34 16.01 34.46
C GLU A 274 5.11 14.74 34.88
N PRO A 275 6.45 14.80 34.96
CA PRO A 275 7.24 13.69 35.48
C PRO A 275 7.09 13.56 37.00
N LYS A 276 7.02 12.36 37.53
CA LYS A 276 6.94 12.10 38.98
C LYS A 276 8.26 12.33 39.72
N THR A 277 9.39 12.15 39.03
CA THR A 277 10.73 12.33 39.59
C THR A 277 11.65 13.04 38.60
N LYS A 278 12.78 13.60 39.09
CA LYS A 278 13.79 14.19 38.20
C LYS A 278 14.40 13.20 37.19
N GLN A 279 14.53 11.92 37.56
CA GLN A 279 15.01 10.91 36.65
C GLN A 279 14.00 10.59 35.56
N ASP A 280 12.70 10.68 35.86
CA ASP A 280 11.63 10.49 34.88
C ASP A 280 11.54 11.67 33.90
N GLN A 281 11.96 12.85 34.30
CA GLN A 281 11.98 14.04 33.43
C GLN A 281 12.89 13.83 32.21
N GLU A 282 14.10 13.31 32.42
CA GLU A 282 15.04 13.04 31.35
C GLU A 282 14.50 11.93 30.40
N LYS A 283 13.99 10.84 30.99
CA LYS A 283 13.37 9.74 30.21
C LYS A 283 12.16 10.19 29.43
N MET A 284 11.33 11.03 30.04
CA MET A 284 10.16 11.62 29.39
C MET A 284 10.56 12.49 28.20
N GLY A 285 11.56 13.36 28.34
CA GLY A 285 12.07 14.18 27.25
C GLY A 285 12.56 13.34 26.05
N ILE A 286 13.30 12.27 26.34
CA ILE A 286 13.76 11.33 25.30
C ILE A 286 12.58 10.61 24.62
N ALA A 287 11.59 10.15 25.39
CA ALA A 287 10.43 9.46 24.87
C ALA A 287 9.54 10.38 24.02
N LEU A 288 9.29 11.59 24.47
CA LEU A 288 8.52 12.60 23.72
C LEU A 288 9.24 13.00 22.43
N GLY A 289 10.58 13.14 22.46
CA GLY A 289 11.38 13.40 21.27
C GLY A 289 11.27 12.27 20.21
N LYS A 290 11.26 11.01 20.66
CA LYS A 290 11.04 9.85 19.77
C LYS A 290 9.63 9.85 19.17
N LEU A 291 8.60 10.09 19.97
CA LEU A 291 7.23 10.19 19.49
C LEU A 291 7.06 11.30 18.44
N ALA A 292 7.69 12.46 18.65
CA ALA A 292 7.67 13.56 17.69
C ALA A 292 8.42 13.24 16.38
N GLN A 293 9.39 12.32 16.41
CA GLN A 293 10.02 11.81 15.18
C GLN A 293 9.15 10.80 14.43
N GLU A 294 8.41 9.96 15.17
CA GLU A 294 7.55 8.92 14.59
C GLU A 294 6.24 9.48 14.02
N ASP A 295 5.63 10.43 14.75
CA ASP A 295 4.35 11.04 14.41
C ASP A 295 4.52 12.52 14.09
N PRO A 296 4.47 12.93 12.83
CA PRO A 296 4.64 14.34 12.45
C PRO A 296 3.48 15.24 12.90
N SER A 297 2.35 14.68 13.33
CA SER A 297 1.26 15.45 13.96
C SER A 297 1.47 15.67 15.45
N PHE A 298 2.37 14.89 16.09
CA PHE A 298 2.66 15.00 17.52
C PHE A 298 3.59 16.16 17.81
N ARG A 299 3.12 17.11 18.59
CA ARG A 299 3.89 18.31 18.98
C ARG A 299 4.06 18.39 20.48
N VAL A 300 5.29 18.73 20.90
CA VAL A 300 5.63 18.96 22.31
C VAL A 300 5.87 20.44 22.51
N LYS A 301 5.18 21.03 23.49
CA LYS A 301 5.42 22.38 23.94
C LYS A 301 5.75 22.33 25.43
N THR A 302 6.69 23.15 25.87
CA THR A 302 6.95 23.38 27.31
C THR A 302 6.14 24.58 27.75
N ASP A 303 5.41 24.42 28.84
CA ASP A 303 4.73 25.53 29.48
C ASP A 303 5.76 26.37 30.21
N GLU A 304 5.74 27.68 30.05
CA GLU A 304 6.70 28.59 30.63
C GLU A 304 6.23 29.15 32.01
N GLU A 305 5.08 28.69 32.53
CA GLU A 305 4.56 29.06 33.84
C GLU A 305 5.13 28.20 34.98
#